data_f576a3c4741ab055a306c36954cc7da5
#
_entry.id   f576a3c4741ab055a306c36954cc7da5
#
_cell.length_a   1.000
_cell.length_b   1.000
_cell.length_c   1.000
_cell.angle_alpha   90.00
_cell.angle_beta   90.00
_cell.angle_gamma   90.00
#
_symmetry.space_group_name_H-M   'P 1'
#
loop_
_entity.id
_entity.type
_entity.pdbx_description
1 polymer ?
#
loop_
_entity_poly.entity_id
_entity_poly.type
_entity_poly.pdbx_seq_one_letter_code
_entity_poly.pdbx_strand_id
1 'polypeptide(L)'
;MSQTDLITAQALADALDLSVETIWRYTRNNKIPYVTLGERQYRYNLKEVVAALTGARVREKAPEYISSPKKFTYQDYLELPEDPGYRYEVLSGQLVKEPSPIVVHQRICRELEYFLLVYFRQTDPLGEIFFAPLDVTLGDFTVVQPDILYISGGQKDIIKEARIDGAPLLAVEVISESSRRKDRLRKRRIYQEAGIRHYWLVDPYEKTMECLALREGEYVLTASGMDKETVTHPDFPDLNIPLAELWRD
;
A
#
# COMPACT_ATOMS: atom_id res chain seq x y z
N MET A 1 3.03 21.91 16.52
CA MET A 1 4.43 21.42 16.40
C MET A 1 4.73 20.56 17.61
N SER A 2 4.60 19.25 17.48
CA SER A 2 4.95 18.31 18.55
C SER A 2 6.47 18.19 18.57
N GLN A 3 7.11 18.71 19.62
CA GLN A 3 8.52 18.47 19.89
C GLN A 3 8.71 16.96 19.99
N THR A 4 9.51 16.39 19.11
CA THR A 4 9.95 15.01 19.22
C THR A 4 10.85 14.95 20.46
N ASP A 5 10.35 14.38 21.56
CA ASP A 5 11.11 14.22 22.82
C ASP A 5 12.22 13.20 22.60
N LEU A 6 13.36 13.69 22.09
CA LEU A 6 14.57 12.91 21.92
C LEU A 6 15.32 12.82 23.26
N ILE A 7 15.46 11.61 23.77
CA ILE A 7 16.14 11.32 25.05
C ILE A 7 17.55 10.78 24.84
N THR A 8 18.36 10.85 25.90
CA THR A 8 19.73 10.31 25.90
C THR A 8 19.75 8.79 26.02
N ALA A 9 20.90 8.15 25.78
CA ALA A 9 21.07 6.72 26.00
C ALA A 9 20.82 6.33 27.48
N GLN A 10 21.22 7.17 28.43
CA GLN A 10 20.96 6.94 29.85
C GLN A 10 19.46 7.02 30.16
N ALA A 11 18.79 8.07 29.73
CA ALA A 11 17.33 8.22 29.95
C ALA A 11 16.53 7.09 29.28
N LEU A 12 17.00 6.58 28.13
CA LEU A 12 16.39 5.42 27.47
C LEU A 12 16.61 4.13 28.27
N ALA A 13 17.83 3.93 28.79
CA ALA A 13 18.18 2.78 29.63
C ALA A 13 17.30 2.75 30.88
N ASP A 14 17.19 3.88 31.58
CA ASP A 14 16.34 4.04 32.77
C ASP A 14 14.85 3.78 32.46
N ALA A 15 14.35 4.28 31.32
CA ALA A 15 12.95 4.10 30.90
C ALA A 15 12.60 2.64 30.52
N LEU A 16 13.59 1.84 30.11
CA LEU A 16 13.41 0.46 29.67
C LEU A 16 13.88 -0.57 30.68
N ASP A 17 14.39 -0.14 31.85
CA ASP A 17 15.03 -0.99 32.87
C ASP A 17 16.17 -1.84 32.28
N LEU A 18 17.02 -1.21 31.46
CA LEU A 18 18.17 -1.80 30.81
C LEU A 18 19.47 -1.08 31.17
N SER A 19 20.62 -1.74 30.99
CA SER A 19 21.92 -1.07 31.12
C SER A 19 22.19 -0.17 29.89
N VAL A 20 22.93 0.94 30.11
CA VAL A 20 23.38 1.82 29.01
C VAL A 20 24.24 1.07 27.99
N GLU A 21 25.04 0.09 28.44
CA GLU A 21 25.82 -0.78 27.54
C GLU A 21 24.92 -1.60 26.64
N THR A 22 23.77 -2.05 27.12
CA THR A 22 22.77 -2.73 26.30
C THR A 22 22.20 -1.81 25.22
N ILE A 23 21.90 -0.56 25.59
CA ILE A 23 21.44 0.45 24.61
C ILE A 23 22.52 0.69 23.55
N TRP A 24 23.79 0.87 23.94
CA TRP A 24 24.87 1.06 22.97
C TRP A 24 25.12 -0.16 22.09
N ARG A 25 24.98 -1.37 22.63
CA ARG A 25 25.06 -2.62 21.84
C ARG A 25 23.92 -2.67 20.82
N TYR A 26 22.70 -2.31 21.21
CA TYR A 26 21.55 -2.28 20.29
C TYR A 26 21.70 -1.21 19.20
N THR A 27 22.24 -0.05 19.55
CA THR A 27 22.56 1.02 18.60
C THR A 27 23.60 0.58 17.57
N ARG A 28 24.71 0.01 18.01
CA ARG A 28 25.80 -0.49 17.12
C ARG A 28 25.34 -1.61 16.19
N ASN A 29 24.41 -2.44 16.66
CA ASN A 29 23.87 -3.55 15.89
C ASN A 29 22.62 -3.15 15.07
N ASN A 30 22.29 -1.86 15.00
CA ASN A 30 21.09 -1.32 14.34
C ASN A 30 19.77 -1.98 14.78
N LYS A 31 19.70 -2.48 16.03
CA LYS A 31 18.49 -3.10 16.60
C LYS A 31 17.44 -2.09 17.05
N ILE A 32 17.84 -0.85 17.30
CA ILE A 32 16.95 0.23 17.75
C ILE A 32 17.20 1.49 16.91
N PRO A 33 16.17 2.26 16.57
CA PRO A 33 16.31 3.52 15.86
C PRO A 33 17.00 4.58 16.73
N TYR A 34 17.82 5.42 16.09
CA TYR A 34 18.50 6.52 16.76
C TYR A 34 18.72 7.69 15.81
N VAL A 35 18.89 8.88 16.37
CA VAL A 35 19.28 10.11 15.66
C VAL A 35 20.69 10.47 16.09
N THR A 36 21.58 10.72 15.14
CA THR A 36 22.97 11.16 15.40
C THR A 36 23.01 12.67 15.48
N LEU A 37 23.46 13.21 16.62
CA LEU A 37 23.75 14.64 16.82
C LEU A 37 25.26 14.81 16.91
N GLY A 38 25.92 15.14 15.77
CA GLY A 38 27.39 15.24 15.73
C GLY A 38 28.09 13.87 15.69
N GLU A 39 29.43 13.85 15.81
CA GLU A 39 30.25 12.65 15.52
C GLU A 39 30.07 11.45 16.46
N ARG A 40 29.53 11.64 17.67
CA ARG A 40 29.39 10.57 18.68
C ARG A 40 28.20 10.72 19.64
N GLN A 41 27.21 11.54 19.31
CA GLN A 41 26.06 11.77 20.17
C GLN A 41 24.81 11.14 19.54
N TYR A 42 24.23 10.16 20.23
CA TYR A 42 22.98 9.52 19.83
C TYR A 42 21.81 10.04 20.68
N ARG A 43 20.64 10.16 20.04
CA ARG A 43 19.38 10.45 20.70
C ARG A 43 18.32 9.45 20.21
N TYR A 44 17.35 9.21 21.05
CA TYR A 44 16.37 8.16 20.86
C TYR A 44 14.97 8.67 21.11
N ASN A 45 14.02 8.21 20.29
CA ASN A 45 12.61 8.34 20.58
C ASN A 45 12.15 7.07 21.33
N LEU A 46 11.71 7.21 22.58
CA LEU A 46 11.33 6.06 23.41
C LEU A 46 10.25 5.19 22.74
N LYS A 47 9.25 5.81 22.13
CA LYS A 47 8.15 5.07 21.46
C LYS A 47 8.65 4.24 20.30
N GLU A 48 9.54 4.78 19.48
CA GLU A 48 10.13 4.08 18.35
C GLU A 48 11.05 2.95 18.80
N VAL A 49 11.81 3.17 19.86
CA VAL A 49 12.68 2.13 20.43
C VAL A 49 11.88 1.00 21.04
N VAL A 50 10.82 1.30 21.80
CA VAL A 50 9.91 0.27 22.34
C VAL A 50 9.29 -0.53 21.21
N ALA A 51 8.82 0.13 20.15
CA ALA A 51 8.27 -0.53 18.98
C ALA A 51 9.29 -1.49 18.32
N ALA A 52 10.54 -1.05 18.17
CA ALA A 52 11.60 -1.88 17.59
C ALA A 52 11.97 -3.09 18.46
N LEU A 53 12.02 -2.93 19.79
CA LEU A 53 12.40 -4.00 20.72
C LEU A 53 11.29 -5.03 20.97
N THR A 54 10.04 -4.58 20.97
CA THR A 54 8.88 -5.46 21.21
C THR A 54 8.44 -6.19 19.94
N GLY A 55 9.11 -5.96 18.81
CA GLY A 55 8.62 -6.43 17.51
C GLY A 55 7.29 -5.80 17.13
N ALA A 56 6.89 -4.75 17.86
CA ALA A 56 5.75 -3.94 17.45
C ALA A 56 6.06 -3.39 16.06
N ARG A 57 5.44 -3.97 15.05
CA ARG A 57 5.52 -3.51 13.66
C ARG A 57 5.30 -2.00 13.66
N VAL A 58 6.08 -1.27 12.87
CA VAL A 58 5.77 0.15 12.61
C VAL A 58 4.31 0.17 12.14
N ARG A 59 3.41 0.56 13.04
CA ARG A 59 1.99 0.65 12.68
C ARG A 59 1.88 1.82 11.73
N GLU A 60 1.52 1.55 10.52
CA GLU A 60 1.06 2.59 9.62
C GLU A 60 -0.05 3.36 10.30
N LYS A 61 -0.02 4.68 10.17
CA LYS A 61 -1.13 5.50 10.67
C LYS A 61 -2.39 5.08 9.93
N ALA A 62 -3.51 5.00 10.65
CA ALA A 62 -4.78 4.69 10.02
C ALA A 62 -5.17 5.80 9.02
N PRO A 63 -5.85 5.46 7.91
CA PRO A 63 -6.45 6.44 7.02
C PRO A 63 -7.36 7.40 7.79
N GLU A 64 -7.25 8.68 7.50
CA GLU A 64 -8.11 9.71 8.09
C GLU A 64 -9.26 10.03 7.13
N TYR A 65 -10.48 9.84 7.57
CA TYR A 65 -11.69 10.18 6.82
C TYR A 65 -12.11 11.61 7.15
N ILE A 66 -11.94 12.52 6.19
CA ILE A 66 -12.25 13.92 6.37
C ILE A 66 -13.78 14.11 6.30
N SER A 67 -14.37 14.50 7.44
CA SER A 67 -15.80 14.74 7.52
C SER A 67 -16.16 16.07 6.80
N SER A 68 -17.07 15.99 5.85
CA SER A 68 -17.58 17.15 5.13
C SER A 68 -19.05 16.91 4.77
N PRO A 69 -19.91 17.94 4.84
CA PRO A 69 -21.28 17.85 4.33
C PRO A 69 -21.34 17.81 2.79
N LYS A 70 -20.29 18.28 2.12
CA LYS A 70 -20.13 18.27 0.67
C LYS A 70 -19.46 16.97 0.23
N LYS A 71 -19.94 16.39 -0.86
CA LYS A 71 -19.21 15.35 -1.58
C LYS A 71 -18.06 15.97 -2.38
N PHE A 72 -16.87 15.39 -2.24
CA PHE A 72 -15.70 15.80 -3.01
C PHE A 72 -15.78 15.24 -4.43
N THR A 73 -15.45 16.08 -5.39
CA THR A 73 -15.29 15.75 -6.81
C THR A 73 -13.80 15.62 -7.16
N TYR A 74 -13.49 15.17 -8.38
CA TYR A 74 -12.12 15.21 -8.90
C TYR A 74 -11.58 16.65 -8.96
N GLN A 75 -12.40 17.64 -9.26
CA GLN A 75 -11.97 19.05 -9.28
C GLN A 75 -11.58 19.52 -7.87
N ASP A 76 -12.37 19.17 -6.85
CA ASP A 76 -12.02 19.48 -5.46
C ASP A 76 -10.73 18.78 -5.02
N TYR A 77 -10.49 17.55 -5.50
CA TYR A 77 -9.28 16.79 -5.25
C TYR A 77 -8.04 17.49 -5.81
N LEU A 78 -8.09 18.02 -7.03
CA LEU A 78 -6.98 18.75 -7.65
C LEU A 78 -6.59 20.04 -6.92
N GLU A 79 -7.50 20.62 -6.14
CA GLU A 79 -7.27 21.83 -5.35
C GLU A 79 -6.69 21.54 -3.96
N LEU A 80 -6.51 20.25 -3.60
CA LEU A 80 -5.93 19.89 -2.30
C LEU A 80 -4.46 20.30 -2.22
N PRO A 81 -4.01 20.79 -1.05
CA PRO A 81 -2.61 21.10 -0.84
C PRO A 81 -1.78 19.81 -0.82
N GLU A 82 -0.55 19.89 -1.33
CA GLU A 82 0.42 18.82 -1.12
C GLU A 82 0.71 18.65 0.38
N ASP A 83 0.68 17.42 0.85
CA ASP A 83 1.00 17.08 2.24
C ASP A 83 2.08 15.99 2.27
N PRO A 84 3.35 16.37 2.50
CA PRO A 84 4.45 15.40 2.46
C PRO A 84 4.24 14.21 3.39
N GLY A 85 4.38 13.00 2.87
CA GLY A 85 4.17 11.75 3.61
C GLY A 85 2.72 11.27 3.63
N TYR A 86 1.84 11.90 2.86
CA TYR A 86 0.45 11.50 2.70
C TYR A 86 0.03 11.51 1.23
N ARG A 87 -0.99 10.73 0.93
CA ARG A 87 -1.73 10.75 -0.34
C ARG A 87 -3.22 10.92 -0.03
N TYR A 88 -3.98 11.38 -1.01
CA TYR A 88 -5.42 11.57 -0.87
C TYR A 88 -6.15 10.65 -1.86
N GLU A 89 -7.32 10.18 -1.47
CA GLU A 89 -8.28 9.48 -2.33
C GLU A 89 -9.68 10.07 -2.09
N VAL A 90 -10.54 10.01 -3.08
CA VAL A 90 -11.97 10.34 -2.94
C VAL A 90 -12.77 9.06 -3.14
N LEU A 91 -13.37 8.56 -2.09
CA LEU A 91 -14.12 7.31 -2.10
C LEU A 91 -15.62 7.58 -2.03
N SER A 92 -16.30 7.56 -3.19
CA SER A 92 -17.72 7.87 -3.33
C SER A 92 -18.10 9.26 -2.75
N GLY A 93 -17.24 10.24 -2.98
CA GLY A 93 -17.39 11.62 -2.50
C GLY A 93 -16.85 11.90 -1.10
N GLN A 94 -16.28 10.91 -0.43
CA GLN A 94 -15.60 11.12 0.85
C GLN A 94 -14.10 11.21 0.67
N LEU A 95 -13.50 12.31 1.11
CA LEU A 95 -12.06 12.50 1.10
C LEU A 95 -11.39 11.64 2.18
N VAL A 96 -10.37 10.89 1.78
CA VAL A 96 -9.56 10.03 2.64
C VAL A 96 -8.10 10.44 2.48
N LYS A 97 -7.45 10.69 3.61
CA LYS A 97 -6.03 10.99 3.69
C LYS A 97 -5.29 9.75 4.19
N GLU A 98 -4.29 9.30 3.44
CA GLU A 98 -3.53 8.09 3.72
C GLU A 98 -2.05 8.37 3.89
N PRO A 99 -1.36 7.67 4.78
CA PRO A 99 0.09 7.75 4.85
C PRO A 99 0.74 7.14 3.61
N SER A 100 1.93 7.63 3.27
CA SER A 100 2.74 7.03 2.21
C SER A 100 3.12 5.59 2.53
N PRO A 101 3.26 4.73 1.51
CA PRO A 101 3.58 3.32 1.69
C PRO A 101 4.94 3.10 2.38
N ILE A 102 5.03 2.07 3.21
CA ILE A 102 6.28 1.63 3.84
C ILE A 102 7.11 0.74 2.89
N VAL A 103 8.38 0.49 3.27
CA VAL A 103 9.34 -0.26 2.42
C VAL A 103 8.84 -1.66 2.06
N VAL A 104 8.24 -2.40 2.99
CA VAL A 104 7.70 -3.74 2.73
C VAL A 104 6.64 -3.71 1.62
N HIS A 105 5.74 -2.75 1.69
CA HIS A 105 4.72 -2.54 0.67
C HIS A 105 5.35 -2.32 -0.72
N GLN A 106 6.35 -1.44 -0.81
CA GLN A 106 7.04 -1.15 -2.08
C GLN A 106 7.79 -2.35 -2.64
N ARG A 107 8.39 -3.19 -1.77
CA ARG A 107 9.04 -4.44 -2.21
C ARG A 107 8.06 -5.39 -2.85
N ILE A 108 6.89 -5.58 -2.23
CA ILE A 108 5.85 -6.46 -2.75
C ILE A 108 5.32 -5.94 -4.08
N CYS A 109 5.06 -4.64 -4.20
CA CYS A 109 4.63 -4.03 -5.46
C CYS A 109 5.66 -4.31 -6.57
N ARG A 110 6.96 -4.12 -6.31
CA ARG A 110 8.04 -4.38 -7.27
C ARG A 110 8.09 -5.83 -7.73
N GLU A 111 8.03 -6.79 -6.80
CA GLU A 111 8.10 -8.21 -7.17
C GLU A 111 6.84 -8.64 -7.94
N LEU A 112 5.67 -8.22 -7.50
CA LEU A 112 4.42 -8.55 -8.20
C LEU A 112 4.36 -7.90 -9.58
N GLU A 113 4.78 -6.64 -9.71
CA GLU A 113 4.88 -5.94 -10.99
C GLU A 113 5.74 -6.72 -11.97
N TYR A 114 6.88 -7.26 -11.53
CA TYR A 114 7.76 -8.05 -12.39
C TYR A 114 7.05 -9.25 -13.02
N PHE A 115 6.30 -10.03 -12.23
CA PHE A 115 5.54 -11.17 -12.75
C PHE A 115 4.47 -10.74 -13.74
N LEU A 116 3.73 -9.69 -13.43
CA LEU A 116 2.68 -9.14 -14.28
C LEU A 116 3.26 -8.57 -15.58
N LEU A 117 4.37 -7.84 -15.49
CA LEU A 117 5.03 -7.22 -16.64
C LEU A 117 5.55 -8.27 -17.61
N VAL A 118 6.21 -9.33 -17.12
CA VAL A 118 6.70 -10.44 -17.94
C VAL A 118 5.54 -11.12 -18.65
N TYR A 119 4.46 -11.38 -17.93
CA TYR A 119 3.28 -12.04 -18.46
C TYR A 119 2.57 -11.21 -19.53
N PHE A 120 2.20 -9.96 -19.21
CA PHE A 120 1.41 -9.13 -20.12
C PHE A 120 2.19 -8.66 -21.35
N ARG A 121 3.49 -8.50 -21.27
CA ARG A 121 4.31 -8.24 -22.48
C ARG A 121 4.23 -9.34 -23.52
N GLN A 122 3.96 -10.58 -23.12
CA GLN A 122 3.83 -11.72 -24.02
C GLN A 122 2.39 -11.91 -24.48
N THR A 123 1.41 -11.71 -23.60
CA THR A 123 0.01 -12.05 -23.87
C THR A 123 -0.82 -10.88 -24.40
N ASP A 124 -0.46 -9.65 -24.04
CA ASP A 124 -1.09 -8.40 -24.52
C ASP A 124 -0.03 -7.30 -24.66
N PRO A 125 0.79 -7.33 -25.73
CA PRO A 125 1.89 -6.37 -25.92
C PRO A 125 1.45 -4.90 -26.03
N LEU A 126 0.17 -4.65 -26.24
CA LEU A 126 -0.40 -3.30 -26.28
C LEU A 126 -0.94 -2.83 -24.93
N GLY A 127 -1.06 -3.72 -23.96
CA GLY A 127 -1.48 -3.37 -22.61
C GLY A 127 -0.37 -2.66 -21.81
N GLU A 128 -0.77 -1.91 -20.78
CA GLU A 128 0.15 -1.14 -19.98
C GLU A 128 -0.11 -1.37 -18.47
N ILE A 129 0.98 -1.51 -17.71
CA ILE A 129 0.95 -1.58 -16.25
C ILE A 129 1.38 -0.25 -15.69
N PHE A 130 0.64 0.24 -14.71
CA PHE A 130 0.95 1.44 -13.95
C PHE A 130 0.92 1.14 -12.45
N PHE A 131 1.54 2.03 -11.67
CA PHE A 131 1.60 1.91 -10.20
C PHE A 131 1.46 3.26 -9.53
N ALA A 132 1.07 3.24 -8.27
CA ALA A 132 0.90 4.45 -7.46
C ALA A 132 2.23 5.23 -7.31
N PRO A 133 2.16 6.59 -7.26
CA PRO A 133 0.93 7.37 -7.30
C PRO A 133 0.45 7.67 -8.72
N LEU A 134 -0.73 7.20 -9.09
CA LEU A 134 -1.41 7.57 -10.33
C LEU A 134 -2.92 7.58 -10.08
N ASP A 135 -3.55 8.70 -10.41
CA ASP A 135 -4.98 8.87 -10.22
C ASP A 135 -5.79 8.03 -11.21
N VAL A 136 -6.77 7.34 -10.67
CA VAL A 136 -7.81 6.63 -11.43
C VAL A 136 -9.16 7.24 -11.07
N THR A 137 -9.83 7.88 -12.04
CA THR A 137 -11.17 8.43 -11.85
C THR A 137 -12.23 7.39 -12.26
N LEU A 138 -13.07 7.01 -11.30
CA LEU A 138 -14.19 6.08 -11.49
C LEU A 138 -15.52 6.84 -11.35
N GLY A 139 -15.75 7.81 -12.27
CA GLY A 139 -16.84 8.76 -12.21
C GLY A 139 -16.52 10.01 -11.36
N ASP A 140 -17.51 10.93 -11.25
CA ASP A 140 -17.31 12.30 -10.74
C ASP A 140 -16.85 12.36 -9.27
N PHE A 141 -17.21 11.37 -8.47
CA PHE A 141 -17.02 11.36 -7.02
C PHE A 141 -16.05 10.29 -6.53
N THR A 142 -15.25 9.73 -7.43
CA THR A 142 -14.31 8.67 -7.04
C THR A 142 -12.97 8.87 -7.71
N VAL A 143 -11.95 9.08 -6.89
CA VAL A 143 -10.54 9.14 -7.27
C VAL A 143 -9.78 8.17 -6.38
N VAL A 144 -9.18 7.15 -6.97
CA VAL A 144 -8.41 6.13 -6.27
C VAL A 144 -7.00 6.02 -6.85
N GLN A 145 -6.07 5.51 -6.06
CA GLN A 145 -4.70 5.24 -6.49
C GLN A 145 -4.37 3.77 -6.17
N PRO A 146 -4.80 2.80 -7.00
CA PRO A 146 -4.44 1.41 -6.83
C PRO A 146 -2.91 1.24 -6.83
N ASP A 147 -2.38 0.35 -5.99
CA ASP A 147 -0.94 0.17 -5.90
C ASP A 147 -0.32 -0.33 -7.19
N ILE A 148 -1.03 -1.25 -7.90
CA ILE A 148 -0.71 -1.66 -9.28
C ILE A 148 -2.02 -1.71 -10.05
N LEU A 149 -2.00 -1.30 -11.30
CA LEU A 149 -3.12 -1.46 -12.21
C LEU A 149 -2.65 -1.90 -13.60
N TYR A 150 -3.51 -2.66 -14.27
CA TYR A 150 -3.28 -3.07 -15.65
C TYR A 150 -4.42 -2.64 -16.55
N ILE A 151 -4.07 -2.01 -17.65
CA ILE A 151 -4.97 -1.58 -18.71
C ILE A 151 -4.67 -2.42 -19.93
N SER A 152 -5.65 -3.17 -20.41
CA SER A 152 -5.49 -3.98 -21.60
C SER A 152 -5.32 -3.12 -22.87
N GLY A 153 -4.70 -3.68 -23.89
CA GLY A 153 -4.54 -3.00 -25.18
C GLY A 153 -5.86 -2.53 -25.79
N GLY A 154 -6.97 -3.19 -25.46
CA GLY A 154 -8.32 -2.79 -25.88
C GLY A 154 -8.94 -1.64 -25.08
N GLN A 155 -8.29 -1.20 -23.99
CA GLN A 155 -8.79 -0.14 -23.09
C GLN A 155 -7.98 1.17 -23.15
N LYS A 156 -7.09 1.33 -24.12
CA LYS A 156 -6.17 2.48 -24.19
C LYS A 156 -6.85 3.85 -24.13
N ASP A 157 -8.08 3.93 -24.54
CA ASP A 157 -8.85 5.18 -24.55
C ASP A 157 -9.06 5.77 -23.14
N ILE A 158 -8.93 4.97 -22.06
CA ILE A 158 -9.02 5.46 -20.70
C ILE A 158 -7.72 6.09 -20.19
N ILE A 159 -6.59 5.88 -20.86
CA ILE A 159 -5.30 6.47 -20.51
C ILE A 159 -5.31 7.93 -20.97
N LYS A 160 -5.25 8.86 -20.01
CA LYS A 160 -5.15 10.30 -20.27
C LYS A 160 -3.79 10.81 -19.85
N GLU A 161 -3.44 12.02 -20.21
CA GLU A 161 -2.14 12.63 -19.93
C GLU A 161 -1.79 12.63 -18.42
N ALA A 162 -2.77 12.94 -17.56
CA ALA A 162 -2.53 13.11 -16.12
C ALA A 162 -3.20 12.04 -15.23
N ARG A 163 -4.02 11.14 -15.80
CA ARG A 163 -4.79 10.16 -15.02
C ARG A 163 -5.30 9.02 -15.90
N ILE A 164 -5.79 8.00 -15.26
CA ILE A 164 -6.65 6.98 -15.88
C ILE A 164 -8.11 7.40 -15.67
N ASP A 165 -8.87 7.53 -16.75
CA ASP A 165 -10.25 7.98 -16.73
C ASP A 165 -11.20 6.85 -17.10
N GLY A 166 -11.42 5.96 -16.15
CA GLY A 166 -12.22 4.75 -16.30
C GLY A 166 -11.68 3.54 -15.54
N ALA A 167 -12.38 2.42 -15.64
CA ALA A 167 -12.06 1.19 -14.93
C ALA A 167 -10.93 0.40 -15.63
N PRO A 168 -9.76 0.18 -15.00
CA PRO A 168 -8.73 -0.72 -15.50
C PRO A 168 -9.22 -2.17 -15.55
N LEU A 169 -8.54 -3.04 -16.30
CA LEU A 169 -8.85 -4.46 -16.32
C LEU A 169 -8.57 -5.12 -14.97
N LEU A 170 -7.43 -4.76 -14.36
CA LEU A 170 -6.98 -5.28 -13.07
C LEU A 170 -6.58 -4.10 -12.16
N ALA A 171 -7.02 -4.16 -10.91
CA ALA A 171 -6.50 -3.35 -9.82
C ALA A 171 -5.95 -4.26 -8.72
N VAL A 172 -4.80 -3.91 -8.17
CA VAL A 172 -4.16 -4.62 -7.05
C VAL A 172 -3.96 -3.67 -5.90
N GLU A 173 -4.28 -4.11 -4.69
CA GLU A 173 -3.99 -3.41 -3.44
C GLU A 173 -3.12 -4.29 -2.55
N VAL A 174 -2.00 -3.74 -2.10
CA VAL A 174 -1.16 -4.34 -1.07
C VAL A 174 -1.65 -3.84 0.29
N ILE A 175 -2.25 -4.72 1.05
CA ILE A 175 -2.95 -4.39 2.29
C ILE A 175 -1.97 -3.99 3.38
N SER A 176 -2.21 -2.86 4.01
CA SER A 176 -1.60 -2.49 5.28
C SER A 176 -2.50 -2.88 6.45
N GLU A 177 -1.94 -2.91 7.66
CA GLU A 177 -2.74 -3.16 8.87
C GLU A 177 -3.87 -2.12 9.03
N SER A 178 -3.59 -0.88 8.65
CA SER A 178 -4.50 0.26 8.76
C SER A 178 -5.51 0.35 7.61
N SER A 179 -5.15 -0.09 6.41
CA SER A 179 -6.02 -0.02 5.22
C SER A 179 -6.93 -1.24 5.05
N ARG A 180 -6.66 -2.35 5.75
CA ARG A 180 -7.34 -3.65 5.59
C ARG A 180 -8.86 -3.56 5.44
N ARG A 181 -9.53 -2.81 6.33
CA ARG A 181 -10.99 -2.66 6.28
C ARG A 181 -11.44 -1.85 5.06
N LYS A 182 -10.69 -0.81 4.69
CA LYS A 182 -10.95 0.03 3.52
C LYS A 182 -10.88 -0.80 2.25
N ASP A 183 -9.78 -1.52 2.05
CA ASP A 183 -9.50 -2.26 0.82
C ASP A 183 -10.45 -3.45 0.68
N ARG A 184 -10.61 -4.26 1.74
CA ARG A 184 -11.47 -5.46 1.71
C ARG A 184 -12.97 -5.16 1.59
N LEU A 185 -13.45 -4.02 2.05
CA LEU A 185 -14.88 -3.72 2.07
C LEU A 185 -15.24 -2.54 1.18
N ARG A 186 -14.57 -1.38 1.35
CA ARG A 186 -14.97 -0.16 0.68
C ARG A 186 -14.47 -0.08 -0.76
N LYS A 187 -13.16 -0.24 -0.99
CA LYS A 187 -12.59 -0.27 -2.35
C LYS A 187 -13.16 -1.44 -3.15
N ARG A 188 -13.30 -2.62 -2.54
CA ARG A 188 -13.94 -3.77 -3.19
C ARG A 188 -15.30 -3.40 -3.77
N ARG A 189 -16.17 -2.73 -2.98
CA ARG A 189 -17.49 -2.31 -3.45
C ARG A 189 -17.39 -1.26 -4.56
N ILE A 190 -16.54 -0.25 -4.39
CA ILE A 190 -16.32 0.80 -5.39
C ILE A 190 -15.84 0.19 -6.71
N TYR A 191 -14.86 -0.71 -6.66
CA TYR A 191 -14.31 -1.36 -7.85
C TYR A 191 -15.32 -2.29 -8.54
N GLN A 192 -16.14 -2.97 -7.74
CA GLN A 192 -17.26 -3.78 -8.25
C GLN A 192 -18.29 -2.91 -8.99
N GLU A 193 -18.74 -1.81 -8.38
CA GLU A 193 -19.70 -0.87 -8.97
C GLU A 193 -19.14 -0.19 -10.24
N ALA A 194 -17.84 0.07 -10.28
CA ALA A 194 -17.14 0.63 -11.43
C ALA A 194 -16.89 -0.39 -12.56
N GLY A 195 -17.08 -1.68 -12.32
CA GLY A 195 -16.88 -2.74 -13.30
C GLY A 195 -15.42 -3.14 -13.53
N ILE A 196 -14.52 -2.91 -12.56
CA ILE A 196 -13.15 -3.42 -12.62
C ILE A 196 -13.20 -4.94 -12.62
N ARG A 197 -12.67 -5.57 -13.69
CA ARG A 197 -12.87 -7.02 -13.91
C ARG A 197 -12.11 -7.88 -12.91
N HIS A 198 -10.90 -7.47 -12.52
CA HIS A 198 -10.07 -8.22 -11.59
C HIS A 198 -9.63 -7.30 -10.43
N TYR A 199 -9.84 -7.76 -9.22
CA TYR A 199 -9.40 -7.08 -8.01
C TYR A 199 -8.59 -8.02 -7.13
N TRP A 200 -7.31 -7.75 -6.96
CA TRP A 200 -6.41 -8.60 -6.21
C TRP A 200 -5.98 -7.92 -4.91
N LEU A 201 -5.96 -8.69 -3.86
CA LEU A 201 -5.56 -8.27 -2.52
C LEU A 201 -4.33 -9.05 -2.09
N VAL A 202 -3.26 -8.35 -1.75
CA VAL A 202 -2.01 -8.95 -1.25
C VAL A 202 -1.81 -8.50 0.19
N ASP A 203 -1.82 -9.44 1.13
CA ASP A 203 -1.67 -9.16 2.55
C ASP A 203 -0.29 -9.64 3.03
N PRO A 204 0.68 -8.71 3.22
CA PRO A 204 2.04 -9.07 3.64
C PRO A 204 2.12 -9.60 5.07
N TYR A 205 1.14 -9.27 5.90
CA TYR A 205 1.11 -9.65 7.31
C TYR A 205 0.66 -11.10 7.49
N GLU A 206 -0.38 -11.47 6.74
CA GLU A 206 -0.90 -12.83 6.70
C GLU A 206 -0.20 -13.69 5.63
N LYS A 207 0.66 -13.08 4.81
CA LYS A 207 1.34 -13.71 3.66
C LYS A 207 0.36 -14.41 2.73
N THR A 208 -0.72 -13.71 2.39
CA THR A 208 -1.79 -14.24 1.52
C THR A 208 -1.99 -13.36 0.29
N MET A 209 -2.47 -13.98 -0.78
CA MET A 209 -2.97 -13.32 -1.97
C MET A 209 -4.35 -13.86 -2.31
N GLU A 210 -5.29 -12.95 -2.58
CA GLU A 210 -6.66 -13.24 -2.98
C GLU A 210 -6.94 -12.58 -4.32
N CYS A 211 -7.35 -13.35 -5.30
CA CYS A 211 -7.69 -12.88 -6.64
C CYS A 211 -9.21 -12.95 -6.84
N LEU A 212 -9.84 -11.79 -6.86
CA LEU A 212 -11.27 -11.65 -7.11
C LEU A 212 -11.49 -11.34 -8.59
N ALA A 213 -12.50 -11.96 -9.19
CA ALA A 213 -12.96 -11.63 -10.54
C ALA A 213 -14.44 -11.27 -10.54
N LEU A 214 -14.79 -10.25 -11.31
CA LEU A 214 -16.18 -9.81 -11.47
C LEU A 214 -16.93 -10.79 -12.37
N ARG A 215 -17.95 -11.44 -11.83
CA ARG A 215 -18.83 -12.38 -12.52
C ARG A 215 -20.26 -11.99 -12.24
N GLU A 216 -21.05 -11.77 -13.26
CA GLU A 216 -22.48 -11.41 -13.13
C GLU A 216 -22.76 -10.26 -12.15
N GLY A 217 -21.85 -9.28 -12.10
CA GLY A 217 -21.93 -8.11 -11.21
C GLY A 217 -21.39 -8.31 -9.80
N GLU A 218 -20.91 -9.50 -9.43
CA GLU A 218 -20.37 -9.80 -8.11
C GLU A 218 -18.90 -10.24 -8.17
N TYR A 219 -18.10 -9.84 -7.17
CA TYR A 219 -16.74 -10.37 -7.03
C TYR A 219 -16.75 -11.76 -6.40
N VAL A 220 -16.25 -12.73 -7.15
CA VAL A 220 -16.00 -14.09 -6.71
C VAL A 220 -14.51 -14.35 -6.55
N LEU A 221 -14.12 -15.12 -5.55
CA LEU A 221 -12.74 -15.56 -5.37
C LEU A 221 -12.42 -16.61 -6.43
N THR A 222 -11.49 -16.29 -7.33
CA THR A 222 -11.12 -17.18 -8.46
C THR A 222 -9.79 -17.87 -8.26
N ALA A 223 -8.90 -17.27 -7.48
CA ALA A 223 -7.63 -17.87 -7.08
C ALA A 223 -7.19 -17.29 -5.73
N SER A 224 -6.43 -18.05 -4.97
CA SER A 224 -5.80 -17.60 -3.74
C SER A 224 -4.59 -18.46 -3.41
N GLY A 225 -3.74 -17.97 -2.52
CA GLY A 225 -2.61 -18.71 -2.01
C GLY A 225 -2.05 -18.07 -0.74
N MET A 226 -1.20 -18.82 -0.03
CA MET A 226 -0.55 -18.37 1.19
C MET A 226 0.91 -18.83 1.26
N ASP A 227 1.70 -18.18 2.08
CA ASP A 227 3.09 -18.52 2.41
C ASP A 227 4.01 -18.74 1.21
N LYS A 228 4.29 -19.99 0.87
CA LYS A 228 5.19 -20.39 -0.24
C LYS A 228 4.46 -20.97 -1.45
N GLU A 229 3.15 -20.92 -1.43
CA GLU A 229 2.35 -21.42 -2.55
C GLU A 229 2.57 -20.57 -3.81
N THR A 230 2.24 -21.15 -4.95
CA THR A 230 2.20 -20.44 -6.22
C THR A 230 0.75 -20.19 -6.59
N VAL A 231 0.39 -18.92 -6.78
CA VAL A 231 -0.93 -18.56 -7.28
C VAL A 231 -0.95 -18.68 -8.80
N THR A 232 -1.91 -19.45 -9.29
CA THR A 232 -2.28 -19.55 -10.72
C THR A 232 -3.70 -19.03 -10.89
N HIS A 233 -3.95 -18.29 -11.97
CA HIS A 233 -5.26 -17.63 -12.15
C HIS A 233 -5.96 -18.16 -13.42
N PRO A 234 -7.24 -18.59 -13.34
CA PRO A 234 -7.92 -19.20 -14.48
C PRO A 234 -8.11 -18.26 -15.68
N ASP A 235 -8.23 -16.95 -15.46
CA ASP A 235 -8.37 -15.96 -16.53
C ASP A 235 -7.02 -15.48 -17.10
N PHE A 236 -5.91 -15.84 -16.45
CA PHE A 236 -4.54 -15.53 -16.88
C PHE A 236 -3.73 -16.83 -16.99
N PRO A 237 -4.02 -17.67 -18.01
CA PRO A 237 -3.33 -18.95 -18.18
C PRO A 237 -1.81 -18.74 -18.29
N ASP A 238 -1.05 -19.64 -17.67
CA ASP A 238 0.42 -19.58 -17.56
C ASP A 238 1.00 -18.46 -16.69
N LEU A 239 0.18 -17.59 -16.12
CA LEU A 239 0.64 -16.67 -15.06
C LEU A 239 0.82 -17.46 -13.76
N ASN A 240 2.08 -17.56 -13.33
CA ASN A 240 2.46 -18.20 -12.08
C ASN A 240 3.11 -17.17 -11.16
N ILE A 241 2.55 -16.96 -9.98
CA ILE A 241 3.06 -16.01 -8.97
C ILE A 241 3.51 -16.81 -7.75
N PRO A 242 4.83 -17.13 -7.63
CA PRO A 242 5.37 -17.79 -6.44
C PRO A 242 5.34 -16.80 -5.28
N LEU A 243 4.45 -16.99 -4.33
CA LEU A 243 4.27 -16.04 -3.21
C LEU A 243 5.52 -15.90 -2.34
N ALA A 244 6.36 -16.95 -2.27
CA ALA A 244 7.64 -16.87 -1.56
C ALA A 244 8.53 -15.72 -2.06
N GLU A 245 8.43 -15.33 -3.33
CA GLU A 245 9.20 -14.23 -3.92
C GLU A 245 8.71 -12.86 -3.42
N LEU A 246 7.41 -12.72 -3.16
CA LEU A 246 6.81 -11.47 -2.65
C LEU A 246 7.23 -11.17 -1.21
N TRP A 247 7.58 -12.20 -0.43
CA TRP A 247 7.90 -12.09 0.99
C TRP A 247 9.40 -12.02 1.30
N ARG A 248 10.26 -11.86 0.29
CA ARG A 248 11.70 -11.71 0.48
C ARG A 248 12.04 -10.38 1.15
N ASP A 249 12.97 -10.43 2.13
CA ASP A 249 13.51 -9.26 2.84
C ASP A 249 14.48 -8.44 1.98
#